data_04c34a0ae689132f980435bae1d7c729
#
_entry.id   04c34a0ae689132f980435bae1d7c729
#
_cell.length_a   1.000
_cell.length_b   1.000
_cell.length_c   1.000
_cell.angle_alpha   90.00
_cell.angle_beta   90.00
_cell.angle_gamma   90.00
#
_symmetry.space_group_name_H-M   'P 1'
#
loop_
_entity.id
_entity.type
_entity.pdbx_description
1 polymer ?
#
loop_
_entity_poly.entity_id
_entity_poly.type
_entity_poly.pdbx_seq_one_letter_code
_entity_poly.pdbx_strand_id
1 'polypeptide(L)'
;MFNLSPQYDKLLDHYSYMAKNGYHRNDGNFVEKVYSDAEPLKFSDNIKKIVEFFKSKSALDYGSGGSNLNTIKLSDEEKFIDYVGLKKIYPFEPARNKGKKKKCDIVLCFDVLEHIFINDIPWVLKDLFSNAKQCVIINVACYKAAALLPNGENAHVTVRPPIWWLGQMECISTLYPEIYWALFTSQGHQNTNFLGVHRMQDKLDSNKFVQ
;
A
#
# COMPACT_ATOMS: atom_id res chain seq x y z
N MET A 1 13.51 18.73 -2.42
CA MET A 1 12.40 18.31 -3.29
C MET A 1 12.72 16.90 -3.73
N PHE A 2 11.80 15.92 -3.57
CA PHE A 2 12.03 14.55 -4.04
C PHE A 2 11.85 14.55 -5.54
N ASN A 3 12.87 14.14 -6.28
CA ASN A 3 12.77 14.02 -7.73
C ASN A 3 12.50 12.55 -8.06
N LEU A 4 11.25 12.22 -8.25
CA LEU A 4 10.86 10.98 -8.92
C LEU A 4 11.38 11.02 -10.37
N SER A 5 11.61 9.85 -10.95
CA SER A 5 12.11 9.78 -12.31
C SER A 5 11.06 10.22 -13.34
N PRO A 6 11.47 10.63 -14.55
CA PRO A 6 10.50 10.89 -15.63
C PRO A 6 9.66 9.65 -16.00
N GLN A 7 10.14 8.45 -15.67
CA GLN A 7 9.39 7.21 -15.85
C GLN A 7 8.21 7.12 -14.89
N TYR A 8 8.30 7.71 -13.69
CA TYR A 8 7.20 7.75 -12.75
C TYR A 8 6.00 8.54 -13.29
N ASP A 9 6.24 9.68 -13.95
CA ASP A 9 5.16 10.47 -14.56
C ASP A 9 4.47 9.69 -15.67
N LYS A 10 5.23 8.99 -16.53
CA LYS A 10 4.66 8.10 -17.55
C LYS A 10 3.84 6.96 -16.94
N LEU A 11 4.29 6.42 -15.82
CA LEU A 11 3.56 5.40 -15.10
C LEU A 11 2.21 5.92 -14.58
N LEU A 12 2.19 7.13 -14.03
CA LEU A 12 0.95 7.79 -13.62
C LEU A 12 0.00 8.01 -14.80
N ASP A 13 0.51 8.37 -15.98
CA ASP A 13 -0.28 8.51 -17.20
C ASP A 13 -0.91 7.17 -17.60
N HIS A 14 -0.16 6.07 -17.54
CA HIS A 14 -0.70 4.72 -17.77
C HIS A 14 -1.83 4.38 -16.81
N TYR A 15 -1.65 4.57 -15.50
CA TYR A 15 -2.68 4.31 -14.51
C TYR A 15 -3.88 5.25 -14.64
N SER A 16 -3.65 6.52 -15.00
CA SER A 16 -4.72 7.47 -15.29
C SER A 16 -5.55 7.04 -16.50
N TYR A 17 -4.88 6.53 -17.55
CA TYR A 17 -5.56 5.97 -18.73
C TYR A 17 -6.38 4.72 -18.35
N MET A 18 -5.77 3.76 -17.65
CA MET A 18 -6.45 2.55 -17.20
C MET A 18 -7.67 2.87 -16.33
N ALA A 19 -7.54 3.85 -15.43
CA ALA A 19 -8.63 4.27 -14.55
C ALA A 19 -9.87 4.78 -15.29
N LYS A 20 -9.70 5.31 -16.51
CA LYS A 20 -10.78 5.86 -17.36
C LYS A 20 -11.30 4.85 -18.38
N ASN A 21 -10.41 4.02 -18.92
CA ASN A 21 -10.68 3.23 -20.11
C ASN A 21 -10.68 1.71 -19.85
N GLY A 22 -10.33 1.27 -18.64
CA GLY A 22 -10.12 -0.15 -18.38
C GLY A 22 -8.72 -0.64 -18.80
N TYR A 23 -8.49 -1.94 -18.71
CA TYR A 23 -7.20 -2.57 -19.01
C TYR A 23 -7.34 -4.00 -19.52
N HIS A 24 -6.34 -4.45 -20.26
CA HIS A 24 -6.21 -5.84 -20.68
C HIS A 24 -5.47 -6.67 -19.62
N ARG A 25 -5.81 -7.94 -19.55
CA ARG A 25 -5.11 -8.95 -18.77
C ARG A 25 -4.23 -9.80 -19.66
N ASN A 26 -3.26 -10.48 -19.06
CA ASN A 26 -2.36 -11.40 -19.76
C ASN A 26 -3.07 -12.65 -20.33
N ASP A 27 -4.29 -12.93 -19.86
CA ASP A 27 -5.17 -13.99 -20.38
C ASP A 27 -6.08 -13.54 -21.55
N GLY A 28 -5.90 -12.29 -22.04
CA GLY A 28 -6.67 -11.70 -23.12
C GLY A 28 -7.98 -11.03 -22.70
N ASN A 29 -8.42 -11.21 -21.44
CA ASN A 29 -9.64 -10.59 -20.95
C ASN A 29 -9.48 -9.06 -20.79
N PHE A 30 -10.58 -8.33 -20.97
CA PHE A 30 -10.65 -6.90 -20.73
C PHE A 30 -11.45 -6.60 -19.47
N VAL A 31 -10.96 -5.66 -18.64
CA VAL A 31 -11.58 -5.23 -17.40
C VAL A 31 -11.96 -3.76 -17.50
N GLU A 32 -13.27 -3.48 -17.46
CA GLU A 32 -13.80 -2.10 -17.59
C GLU A 32 -13.66 -1.28 -16.30
N LYS A 33 -13.80 -1.94 -15.12
CA LYS A 33 -13.72 -1.28 -13.83
C LYS A 33 -12.36 -1.55 -13.19
N VAL A 34 -11.61 -0.51 -12.97
CA VAL A 34 -10.22 -0.59 -12.52
C VAL A 34 -10.09 -0.25 -11.05
N TYR A 35 -9.49 -1.16 -10.29
CA TYR A 35 -9.00 -0.93 -8.91
C TYR A 35 -10.08 -0.36 -7.98
N SER A 36 -11.26 -1.00 -7.96
CA SER A 36 -12.33 -0.69 -7.00
C SER A 36 -12.23 -1.53 -5.72
N ASP A 37 -11.43 -2.60 -5.77
CA ASP A 37 -11.23 -3.49 -4.64
C ASP A 37 -10.27 -2.84 -3.64
N ALA A 38 -10.64 -2.91 -2.37
CA ALA A 38 -9.81 -2.38 -1.30
C ALA A 38 -8.97 -3.51 -0.71
N GLU A 39 -7.76 -3.68 -1.17
CA GLU A 39 -6.83 -4.70 -0.66
C GLU A 39 -6.67 -4.66 0.88
N PRO A 40 -6.67 -3.47 1.54
CA PRO A 40 -6.62 -3.40 3.01
C PRO A 40 -7.70 -4.19 3.75
N LEU A 41 -8.85 -4.51 3.11
CA LEU A 41 -9.90 -5.30 3.75
C LEU A 41 -9.43 -6.71 4.12
N LYS A 42 -8.55 -7.31 3.34
CA LYS A 42 -7.97 -8.63 3.61
C LYS A 42 -7.10 -8.65 4.87
N PHE A 43 -6.64 -7.49 5.31
CA PHE A 43 -5.74 -7.29 6.45
C PHE A 43 -6.42 -6.54 7.60
N SER A 44 -7.76 -6.48 7.61
CA SER A 44 -8.52 -5.68 8.56
C SER A 44 -8.19 -6.01 10.02
N ASP A 45 -8.05 -7.30 10.36
CA ASP A 45 -7.72 -7.73 11.73
C ASP A 45 -6.30 -7.34 12.15
N ASN A 46 -5.34 -7.49 11.23
CA ASN A 46 -3.95 -7.06 11.50
C ASN A 46 -3.88 -5.55 11.66
N ILE A 47 -4.56 -4.78 10.79
CA ILE A 47 -4.63 -3.32 10.85
C ILE A 47 -5.29 -2.90 12.16
N LYS A 48 -6.42 -3.53 12.57
CA LYS A 48 -7.11 -3.27 13.84
C LYS A 48 -6.16 -3.41 15.02
N LYS A 49 -5.46 -4.54 15.12
CA LYS A 49 -4.50 -4.80 16.21
C LYS A 49 -3.38 -3.75 16.27
N ILE A 50 -2.86 -3.33 15.11
CA ILE A 50 -1.85 -2.28 15.03
C ILE A 50 -2.42 -0.92 15.46
N VAL A 51 -3.63 -0.57 14.98
CA VAL A 51 -4.34 0.65 15.36
C VAL A 51 -4.59 0.71 16.87
N GLU A 52 -5.05 -0.38 17.46
CA GLU A 52 -5.29 -0.51 18.90
C GLU A 52 -4.00 -0.38 19.72
N PHE A 53 -2.92 -1.08 19.29
CA PHE A 53 -1.62 -1.04 19.97
C PHE A 53 -1.04 0.38 20.01
N PHE A 54 -1.06 1.11 18.90
CA PHE A 54 -0.56 2.48 18.82
C PHE A 54 -1.60 3.54 19.21
N LYS A 55 -2.85 3.15 19.49
CA LYS A 55 -3.99 4.04 19.75
C LYS A 55 -4.20 5.08 18.65
N SER A 56 -3.95 4.67 17.40
CA SER A 56 -4.02 5.52 16.22
C SER A 56 -5.45 6.02 15.97
N LYS A 57 -5.58 7.23 15.42
CA LYS A 57 -6.90 7.86 15.12
C LYS A 57 -7.05 8.22 13.65
N SER A 58 -5.94 8.35 12.95
CA SER A 58 -5.95 8.78 11.55
C SER A 58 -5.03 7.93 10.68
N ALA A 59 -5.43 7.70 9.43
CA ALA A 59 -4.61 7.04 8.43
C ALA A 59 -4.53 7.84 7.13
N LEU A 60 -3.39 7.73 6.44
CA LEU A 60 -3.25 8.07 5.02
C LEU A 60 -3.35 6.75 4.24
N ASP A 61 -4.30 6.66 3.32
CA ASP A 61 -4.45 5.55 2.38
C ASP A 61 -3.71 5.92 1.08
N TYR A 62 -2.46 5.49 1.00
CA TYR A 62 -1.53 5.85 -0.06
C TYR A 62 -1.64 4.87 -1.22
N GLY A 63 -2.03 5.37 -2.41
CA GLY A 63 -2.38 4.55 -3.56
C GLY A 63 -3.80 3.96 -3.43
N SER A 64 -4.76 4.79 -2.97
CA SER A 64 -6.13 4.37 -2.63
C SER A 64 -6.97 3.86 -3.83
N GLY A 65 -6.45 3.92 -5.05
CA GLY A 65 -7.20 3.54 -6.25
C GLY A 65 -8.56 4.21 -6.36
N GLY A 66 -9.57 3.43 -6.76
CA GLY A 66 -10.97 3.86 -6.85
C GLY A 66 -11.74 3.78 -5.52
N SER A 67 -11.23 3.08 -4.52
CA SER A 67 -11.94 2.79 -3.27
C SER A 67 -11.89 3.94 -2.26
N ASN A 68 -12.76 3.89 -1.26
CA ASN A 68 -12.80 4.83 -0.15
C ASN A 68 -13.00 4.07 1.16
N LEU A 69 -11.93 3.86 1.90
CA LEU A 69 -11.92 3.11 3.15
C LEU A 69 -12.79 3.73 4.26
N ASN A 70 -13.24 5.01 4.14
CA ASN A 70 -14.19 5.58 5.08
C ASN A 70 -15.63 5.09 4.87
N THR A 71 -15.96 4.59 3.67
CA THR A 71 -17.34 4.25 3.30
C THR A 71 -17.51 2.80 2.91
N ILE A 72 -16.42 2.11 2.57
CA ILE A 72 -16.47 0.71 2.17
C ILE A 72 -16.91 -0.16 3.33
N LYS A 73 -17.78 -1.11 3.06
CA LYS A 73 -18.29 -2.06 4.04
C LYS A 73 -17.37 -3.27 4.15
N LEU A 74 -17.10 -3.69 5.37
CA LEU A 74 -16.42 -4.95 5.68
C LEU A 74 -17.44 -6.09 5.78
N SER A 75 -18.65 -5.76 6.29
CA SER A 75 -19.84 -6.62 6.32
C SER A 75 -21.10 -5.79 6.05
N ASP A 76 -22.29 -6.41 6.03
CA ASP A 76 -23.55 -5.70 5.80
C ASP A 76 -23.79 -4.60 6.85
N GLU A 77 -23.32 -4.78 8.07
CA GLU A 77 -23.57 -3.91 9.20
C GLU A 77 -22.40 -2.98 9.57
N GLU A 78 -21.15 -3.29 9.11
CA GLU A 78 -19.96 -2.62 9.61
C GLU A 78 -19.06 -2.08 8.50
N LYS A 79 -18.64 -0.81 8.62
CA LYS A 79 -17.65 -0.21 7.74
C LYS A 79 -16.23 -0.56 8.19
N PHE A 80 -15.31 -0.64 7.21
CA PHE A 80 -13.89 -0.88 7.48
C PHE A 80 -13.31 0.10 8.52
N ILE A 81 -13.59 1.39 8.38
CA ILE A 81 -13.05 2.42 9.28
C ILE A 81 -13.50 2.22 10.74
N ASP A 82 -14.76 1.83 10.94
CA ASP A 82 -15.33 1.60 12.27
C ASP A 82 -14.73 0.34 12.88
N TYR A 83 -14.61 -0.75 12.08
CA TYR A 83 -14.02 -2.00 12.50
C TYR A 83 -12.58 -1.86 12.99
N VAL A 84 -11.74 -1.13 12.22
CA VAL A 84 -10.33 -0.93 12.59
C VAL A 84 -10.12 0.15 13.66
N GLY A 85 -11.18 0.88 14.07
CA GLY A 85 -11.15 1.86 15.15
C GLY A 85 -10.51 3.21 14.80
N LEU A 86 -10.42 3.54 13.51
CA LEU A 86 -9.93 4.84 13.05
C LEU A 86 -11.07 5.88 13.02
N LYS A 87 -10.72 7.15 13.24
CA LYS A 87 -11.67 8.27 13.11
C LYS A 87 -11.72 8.85 11.70
N LYS A 88 -10.60 8.80 10.98
CA LYS A 88 -10.48 9.38 9.64
C LYS A 88 -9.41 8.68 8.82
N ILE A 89 -9.72 8.36 7.57
CA ILE A 89 -8.78 7.88 6.57
C ILE A 89 -8.75 8.91 5.42
N TYR A 90 -7.55 9.38 5.08
CA TYR A 90 -7.32 10.34 4.00
C TYR A 90 -6.86 9.59 2.76
N PRO A 91 -7.68 9.49 1.70
CA PRO A 91 -7.26 8.84 0.47
C PRO A 91 -6.27 9.71 -0.29
N PHE A 92 -5.26 9.09 -0.86
CA PHE A 92 -4.32 9.72 -1.79
C PHE A 92 -4.07 8.79 -2.98
N GLU A 93 -4.39 9.27 -4.19
CA GLU A 93 -4.19 8.54 -5.44
C GLU A 93 -3.77 9.51 -6.55
N PRO A 94 -2.48 9.58 -6.88
CA PRO A 94 -1.97 10.55 -7.83
C PRO A 94 -2.47 10.32 -9.25
N ALA A 95 -2.61 9.06 -9.69
CA ALA A 95 -3.10 8.75 -11.04
C ALA A 95 -4.57 9.15 -11.29
N ARG A 96 -5.33 9.41 -10.21
CA ARG A 96 -6.73 9.86 -10.28
C ARG A 96 -6.93 11.29 -9.79
N ASN A 97 -5.86 12.03 -9.48
CA ASN A 97 -5.90 13.34 -8.83
C ASN A 97 -6.79 13.35 -7.55
N LYS A 98 -6.78 12.24 -6.80
CA LYS A 98 -7.65 12.03 -5.67
C LYS A 98 -6.91 12.29 -4.36
N GLY A 99 -7.43 13.26 -3.60
CA GLY A 99 -6.91 13.62 -2.28
C GLY A 99 -5.56 14.33 -2.31
N LYS A 100 -5.06 14.61 -1.10
CA LYS A 100 -3.72 15.18 -0.88
C LYS A 100 -3.03 14.41 0.23
N LYS A 101 -1.71 14.26 0.14
CA LYS A 101 -0.92 13.68 1.21
C LYS A 101 -1.10 14.46 2.50
N LYS A 102 -1.27 13.73 3.60
CA LYS A 102 -1.45 14.30 4.92
C LYS A 102 -0.71 13.48 5.94
N LYS A 103 0.02 14.13 6.82
CA LYS A 103 0.71 13.45 7.93
C LYS A 103 -0.32 12.91 8.91
N CYS A 104 -0.39 11.57 9.03
CA CYS A 104 -1.34 10.82 9.84
C CYS A 104 -0.63 9.97 10.89
N ASP A 105 -1.41 9.41 11.82
CA ASP A 105 -0.84 8.50 12.81
C ASP A 105 -0.25 7.27 12.14
N ILE A 106 -0.97 6.67 11.19
CA ILE A 106 -0.47 5.58 10.35
C ILE A 106 -0.56 5.90 8.87
N VAL A 107 0.23 5.20 8.07
CA VAL A 107 0.15 5.18 6.61
C VAL A 107 -0.14 3.76 6.17
N LEU A 108 -1.17 3.58 5.33
CA LEU A 108 -1.53 2.32 4.68
C LEU A 108 -1.05 2.37 3.23
N CYS A 109 -0.29 1.37 2.78
CA CYS A 109 0.19 1.26 1.42
C CYS A 109 0.08 -0.20 0.96
N PHE A 110 -0.99 -0.53 0.25
CA PHE A 110 -1.36 -1.88 -0.12
C PHE A 110 -1.45 -2.02 -1.63
N ASP A 111 -0.71 -2.98 -2.20
CA ASP A 111 -0.62 -3.22 -3.64
C ASP A 111 -0.26 -1.94 -4.44
N VAL A 112 0.85 -1.30 -4.05
CA VAL A 112 1.32 -0.05 -4.66
C VAL A 112 2.79 -0.16 -5.08
N LEU A 113 3.66 -0.66 -4.21
CA LEU A 113 5.11 -0.57 -4.43
C LEU A 113 5.59 -1.42 -5.60
N GLU A 114 4.98 -2.56 -5.85
CA GLU A 114 5.25 -3.41 -7.02
C GLU A 114 4.90 -2.74 -8.36
N HIS A 115 4.03 -1.74 -8.30
CA HIS A 115 3.65 -0.92 -9.44
C HIS A 115 4.60 0.26 -9.69
N ILE A 116 5.58 0.48 -8.82
CA ILE A 116 6.55 1.58 -8.91
C ILE A 116 7.86 1.05 -9.49
N PHE A 117 8.48 1.78 -10.42
CA PHE A 117 9.79 1.40 -10.94
C PHE A 117 10.84 1.37 -9.84
N ILE A 118 11.75 0.42 -9.92
CA ILE A 118 12.76 0.14 -8.88
C ILE A 118 13.58 1.38 -8.49
N ASN A 119 13.85 2.27 -9.43
CA ASN A 119 14.60 3.50 -9.18
C ASN A 119 13.84 4.52 -8.33
N ASP A 120 12.51 4.44 -8.30
CA ASP A 120 11.64 5.36 -7.56
C ASP A 120 11.23 4.80 -6.18
N ILE A 121 11.44 3.50 -5.93
CA ILE A 121 11.08 2.85 -4.67
C ILE A 121 11.66 3.57 -3.44
N PRO A 122 12.96 3.95 -3.37
CA PRO A 122 13.50 4.63 -2.20
C PRO A 122 12.80 5.97 -1.93
N TRP A 123 12.39 6.68 -2.99
CA TRP A 123 11.70 7.97 -2.88
C TRP A 123 10.27 7.82 -2.38
N VAL A 124 9.54 6.81 -2.90
CA VAL A 124 8.19 6.50 -2.44
C VAL A 124 8.20 6.01 -1.00
N LEU A 125 9.12 5.13 -0.62
CA LEU A 125 9.28 4.69 0.77
C LEU A 125 9.56 5.88 1.71
N LYS A 126 10.48 6.77 1.33
CA LYS A 126 10.76 7.99 2.10
C LYS A 126 9.51 8.87 2.25
N ASP A 127 8.70 8.97 1.21
CA ASP A 127 7.43 9.71 1.24
C ASP A 127 6.42 9.07 2.20
N LEU A 128 6.28 7.74 2.19
CA LEU A 128 5.43 7.01 3.14
C LEU A 128 5.84 7.30 4.60
N PHE A 129 7.11 7.12 4.93
CA PHE A 129 7.61 7.35 6.29
C PHE A 129 7.48 8.80 6.73
N SER A 130 7.72 9.77 5.85
CA SER A 130 7.59 11.20 6.17
C SER A 130 6.15 11.62 6.49
N ASN A 131 5.17 10.87 5.99
CA ASN A 131 3.74 11.10 6.24
C ASN A 131 3.19 10.31 7.43
N ALA A 132 3.96 9.41 8.04
CA ALA A 132 3.59 8.69 9.25
C ALA A 132 4.06 9.43 10.50
N LYS A 133 3.30 9.27 11.60
CA LYS A 133 3.69 9.69 12.96
C LYS A 133 4.06 8.49 13.85
N GLN A 134 3.48 7.32 13.60
CA GLN A 134 3.60 6.14 14.44
C GLN A 134 4.03 4.90 13.64
N CYS A 135 3.31 4.56 12.56
CA CYS A 135 3.55 3.31 11.83
C CYS A 135 3.23 3.43 10.34
N VAL A 136 4.04 2.77 9.52
CA VAL A 136 3.76 2.53 8.09
C VAL A 136 3.39 1.06 7.92
N ILE A 137 2.22 0.77 7.33
CA ILE A 137 1.73 -0.60 7.11
C ILE A 137 1.70 -0.83 5.61
N ILE A 138 2.46 -1.81 5.15
CA ILE A 138 2.66 -2.09 3.73
C ILE A 138 2.30 -3.53 3.41
N ASN A 139 1.59 -3.76 2.30
CA ASN A 139 1.56 -5.04 1.60
C ASN A 139 2.14 -4.88 0.21
N VAL A 140 2.95 -5.84 -0.23
CA VAL A 140 3.55 -5.87 -1.56
C VAL A 140 3.34 -7.23 -2.21
N ALA A 141 2.87 -7.22 -3.47
CA ALA A 141 2.79 -8.43 -4.28
C ALA A 141 4.17 -8.80 -4.86
N CYS A 142 4.65 -10.00 -4.53
CA CYS A 142 5.93 -10.54 -4.98
C CYS A 142 5.77 -11.46 -6.20
N TYR A 143 4.75 -11.21 -7.04
CA TYR A 143 4.42 -11.99 -8.24
C TYR A 143 3.94 -11.06 -9.36
N LYS A 144 3.90 -11.58 -10.60
CA LYS A 144 3.43 -10.80 -11.75
C LYS A 144 1.93 -10.55 -11.69
N ALA A 145 1.50 -9.33 -12.01
CA ALA A 145 0.09 -9.00 -12.15
C ALA A 145 -0.58 -9.79 -13.27
N ALA A 146 -1.89 -9.98 -13.15
CA ALA A 146 -2.73 -10.37 -14.28
C ALA A 146 -2.93 -9.19 -15.25
N ALA A 147 -2.89 -7.95 -14.75
CA ALA A 147 -3.07 -6.73 -15.53
C ALA A 147 -1.84 -6.37 -16.37
N LEU A 148 -2.09 -5.81 -17.54
CA LEU A 148 -1.08 -5.20 -18.41
C LEU A 148 -1.27 -3.67 -18.43
N LEU A 149 -0.16 -2.95 -18.49
CA LEU A 149 -0.14 -1.52 -18.76
C LEU A 149 -0.54 -1.27 -20.23
N PRO A 150 -0.97 -0.04 -20.60
CA PRO A 150 -1.34 0.29 -21.98
C PRO A 150 -0.26 0.04 -23.03
N ASN A 151 1.01 0.01 -22.62
CA ASN A 151 2.15 -0.32 -23.48
C ASN A 151 2.43 -1.83 -23.60
N GLY A 152 1.60 -2.69 -22.96
CA GLY A 152 1.73 -4.16 -22.97
C GLY A 152 2.66 -4.73 -21.90
N GLU A 153 3.35 -3.90 -21.12
CA GLU A 153 4.17 -4.36 -19.98
C GLU A 153 3.29 -4.87 -18.83
N ASN A 154 3.85 -5.77 -18.00
CA ASN A 154 3.16 -6.21 -16.81
C ASN A 154 2.98 -5.07 -15.81
N ALA A 155 1.79 -4.93 -15.21
CA ALA A 155 1.49 -3.85 -14.29
C ALA A 155 2.35 -3.90 -13.00
N HIS A 156 2.81 -5.09 -12.56
CA HIS A 156 3.84 -5.19 -11.53
C HIS A 156 5.23 -5.02 -12.19
N VAL A 157 5.67 -3.77 -12.29
CA VAL A 157 6.95 -3.41 -12.93
C VAL A 157 8.16 -3.73 -12.04
N THR A 158 7.94 -3.93 -10.74
CA THR A 158 8.99 -4.28 -9.75
C THR A 158 8.61 -5.53 -8.97
N VAL A 159 8.79 -6.70 -9.57
CA VAL A 159 8.60 -7.99 -8.88
C VAL A 159 9.92 -8.39 -8.22
N ARG A 160 9.93 -8.47 -6.88
CA ARG A 160 11.09 -8.84 -6.06
C ARG A 160 10.69 -9.82 -4.95
N PRO A 161 11.62 -10.67 -4.47
CA PRO A 161 11.31 -11.59 -3.37
C PRO A 161 11.11 -10.84 -2.04
N PRO A 162 10.40 -11.44 -1.06
CA PRO A 162 10.11 -10.82 0.24
C PRO A 162 11.34 -10.25 0.95
N ILE A 163 12.48 -10.96 0.91
CA ILE A 163 13.72 -10.52 1.56
C ILE A 163 14.27 -9.22 0.98
N TRP A 164 14.04 -8.95 -0.30
CA TRP A 164 14.44 -7.70 -0.92
C TRP A 164 13.63 -6.52 -0.36
N TRP A 165 12.32 -6.70 -0.22
CA TRP A 165 11.42 -5.69 0.36
C TRP A 165 11.74 -5.44 1.83
N LEU A 166 12.03 -6.50 2.59
CA LEU A 166 12.49 -6.39 3.97
C LEU A 166 13.73 -5.49 4.07
N GLY A 167 14.75 -5.74 3.22
CA GLY A 167 15.97 -4.93 3.19
C GLY A 167 15.70 -3.46 2.82
N GLN A 168 14.74 -3.17 1.91
CA GLN A 168 14.35 -1.79 1.60
C GLN A 168 13.72 -1.10 2.81
N MET A 169 12.84 -1.80 3.54
CA MET A 169 12.19 -1.27 4.73
C MET A 169 13.21 -1.01 5.85
N GLU A 170 14.11 -1.95 6.09
CA GLU A 170 15.20 -1.77 7.07
C GLU A 170 16.08 -0.57 6.72
N CYS A 171 16.50 -0.45 5.45
CA CYS A 171 17.34 0.64 5.00
C CYS A 171 16.65 2.00 5.19
N ILE A 172 15.41 2.17 4.73
CA ILE A 172 14.71 3.46 4.84
C ILE A 172 14.38 3.81 6.29
N SER A 173 14.08 2.82 7.13
CA SER A 173 13.72 3.03 8.54
C SER A 173 14.84 3.68 9.35
N THR A 174 16.10 3.54 8.93
CA THR A 174 17.24 4.21 9.57
C THR A 174 17.14 5.74 9.54
N LEU A 175 16.42 6.29 8.56
CA LEU A 175 16.17 7.73 8.45
C LEU A 175 14.98 8.20 9.31
N TYR A 176 14.21 7.25 9.86
CA TYR A 176 12.98 7.50 10.63
C TYR A 176 12.92 6.62 11.88
N PRO A 177 13.90 6.78 12.80
CA PRO A 177 14.08 5.86 13.93
C PRO A 177 12.87 5.77 14.87
N GLU A 178 12.00 6.79 14.85
CA GLU A 178 10.79 6.83 15.70
C GLU A 178 9.57 6.15 15.07
N ILE A 179 9.64 5.82 13.76
CA ILE A 179 8.49 5.28 13.04
C ILE A 179 8.59 3.75 12.97
N TYR A 180 7.54 3.09 13.45
CA TYR A 180 7.37 1.64 13.24
C TYR A 180 6.93 1.35 11.82
N TRP A 181 7.19 0.14 11.36
CA TRP A 181 6.67 -0.35 10.10
C TRP A 181 6.27 -1.82 10.19
N ALA A 182 5.23 -2.17 9.49
CA ALA A 182 4.71 -3.52 9.34
C ALA A 182 4.75 -3.90 7.86
N LEU A 183 5.31 -5.05 7.54
CA LEU A 183 5.44 -5.53 6.17
C LEU A 183 4.72 -6.87 6.00
N PHE A 184 3.79 -6.86 5.06
CA PHE A 184 3.17 -8.05 4.48
C PHE A 184 3.71 -8.25 3.07
N THR A 185 3.92 -9.50 2.67
CA THR A 185 4.33 -9.84 1.31
C THR A 185 3.45 -10.96 0.78
N SER A 186 2.84 -10.75 -0.38
CA SER A 186 1.99 -11.74 -1.04
C SER A 186 2.78 -12.44 -2.15
N GLN A 187 2.84 -13.79 -2.10
CA GLN A 187 3.47 -14.63 -3.14
C GLN A 187 2.44 -15.24 -4.10
N GLY A 188 1.19 -14.81 -4.00
CA GLY A 188 -0.01 -15.20 -4.75
C GLY A 188 -1.24 -14.68 -4.03
N HIS A 189 -2.40 -14.73 -4.66
CA HIS A 189 -3.64 -14.16 -4.11
C HIS A 189 -4.04 -14.64 -2.71
N GLN A 190 -3.58 -15.83 -2.29
CA GLN A 190 -3.93 -16.44 -0.99
C GLN A 190 -2.70 -16.75 -0.11
N ASN A 191 -1.51 -16.41 -0.57
CA ASN A 191 -0.27 -16.73 0.13
C ASN A 191 0.42 -15.43 0.57
N THR A 192 0.04 -14.94 1.75
CA THR A 192 0.58 -13.72 2.34
C THR A 192 1.38 -14.05 3.59
N ASN A 193 2.60 -13.52 3.67
CA ASN A 193 3.46 -13.63 4.83
C ASN A 193 3.51 -12.29 5.56
N PHE A 194 3.32 -12.32 6.87
CA PHE A 194 3.56 -11.20 7.76
C PHE A 194 4.99 -11.26 8.30
N LEU A 195 5.79 -10.24 8.05
CA LEU A 195 7.20 -10.20 8.44
C LEU A 195 7.42 -9.48 9.79
N GLY A 196 6.37 -9.01 10.43
CA GLY A 196 6.41 -8.43 11.77
C GLY A 196 6.24 -6.92 11.80
N VAL A 197 6.28 -6.36 13.02
CA VAL A 197 6.27 -4.92 13.28
C VAL A 197 7.62 -4.53 13.86
N HIS A 198 8.31 -3.63 13.20
CA HIS A 198 9.67 -3.25 13.49
C HIS A 198 9.79 -1.72 13.65
N ARG A 199 10.78 -1.31 14.40
CA ARG A 199 11.37 0.01 14.40
C ARG A 199 12.88 -0.18 14.44
N MET A 200 13.69 0.76 14.01
CA MET A 200 15.15 0.63 14.02
C MET A 200 15.64 -0.09 15.30
N GLN A 201 16.28 -1.26 15.16
CA GLN A 201 16.81 -2.12 16.23
C GLN A 201 15.77 -2.62 17.27
N ASP A 202 14.48 -2.36 17.05
CA ASP A 202 13.40 -2.79 17.93
C ASP A 202 12.37 -3.58 17.14
N LYS A 203 12.15 -4.85 17.53
CA LYS A 203 11.18 -5.74 16.91
C LYS A 203 10.11 -6.08 17.94
N LEU A 204 8.88 -5.65 17.66
CA LEU A 204 7.75 -6.03 18.49
C LEU A 204 7.39 -7.51 18.30
N ASP A 205 6.83 -8.12 19.33
CA ASP A 205 6.35 -9.49 19.25
C ASP A 205 5.26 -9.61 18.17
N SER A 206 5.60 -10.29 17.08
CA SER A 206 4.74 -10.44 15.91
C SER A 206 3.41 -11.14 16.25
N ASN A 207 3.41 -12.02 17.28
CA ASN A 207 2.21 -12.75 17.70
C ASN A 207 1.08 -11.82 18.17
N LYS A 208 1.39 -10.59 18.58
CA LYS A 208 0.39 -9.59 18.95
C LYS A 208 -0.43 -9.09 17.77
N PHE A 209 0.05 -9.27 16.53
CA PHE A 209 -0.52 -8.69 15.31
C PHE A 209 -0.98 -9.74 14.28
N VAL A 210 -0.73 -11.03 14.53
CA VAL A 210 -1.19 -12.15 13.69
C VAL A 210 -2.56 -12.63 14.17
N GLN A 211 -3.33 -13.19 13.24
CA GLN A 211 -4.61 -13.85 13.53
C GLN A 211 -4.42 -15.16 14.26
#